data_ee89f4332d6de3c74a3d4d34c08c26fc
#
_entry.id   ee89f4332d6de3c74a3d4d34c08c26fc
#
_cell.length_a   1.000
_cell.length_b   1.000
_cell.length_c   1.000
_cell.angle_alpha   90.00
_cell.angle_beta   90.00
_cell.angle_gamma   90.00
#
_symmetry.space_group_name_H-M   'P 1'
#
loop_
_entity.id
_entity.type
_entity.pdbx_description
1 polymer ?
#
loop_
_entity_poly.entity_id
_entity_poly.type
_entity_poly.pdbx_seq_one_letter_code
_entity_poly.pdbx_strand_id
1 'polypeptide(L)'
;MAVRLRFVLMVAIVVGIAAFGLRHESHAAPAAVKTPVAATTAAPPNIILIMADDLGYGELGCYGQQKIRTPRIDQLASEGMRFTQFYAGSPLCASSRCVLMTGMHTGHSYVRDNQEKGPWSRIEKEYDTKFSGQRPIPAETITVAELLKQRGYATAAIGKWGLGHIGTTGAPTSQGFDLFYGFYCQRHAHNHYPAYLWRNGEKEPLPGNTGDQPMGDIYSQDRFIENAKAFIASNHDKPFFLYLPVTVPHLAIQAPEEAVDEYSDLPESPYESADSYQKSDRPHAGYAAMVTHLDKGVGQIVDLVEQLELDERTLIIFTSDNGPAYERIGGADSDFFNSSAGLRGRKREVYEGGIRVPLIARWTKTIPAGSESTAPAACWDLLPTLCDAAGVTPPSGIDGVDLMPVLRGEPIAASDRNFYWELANGKQQAVRMGRWKGVRTDLTTADQPWELYDLKADRSETANVAAQHPEIVAKIDRYARASHVDSREYPFAAIDSR
;
A
#
# COMPACT_ATOMS: atom_id res chain seq x y z
N MET A 1 49.73 34.15 -48.75
CA MET A 1 49.81 35.61 -48.49
C MET A 1 49.32 35.78 -47.08
N ALA A 2 50.15 35.79 -46.12
CA ALA A 2 50.94 36.89 -45.53
C ALA A 2 50.04 37.88 -44.77
N VAL A 3 50.20 37.84 -43.46
CA VAL A 3 50.68 38.87 -42.52
C VAL A 3 49.57 39.73 -41.93
N ARG A 4 49.49 40.07 -40.67
CA ARG A 4 50.39 40.32 -39.52
C ARG A 4 49.63 40.52 -38.20
N LEU A 5 50.27 40.07 -37.19
CA LEU A 5 50.29 40.39 -35.77
C LEU A 5 50.28 41.90 -35.43
N ARG A 6 49.53 42.33 -34.38
CA ARG A 6 49.89 43.47 -33.52
C ARG A 6 49.42 43.28 -32.06
N PHE A 7 50.41 43.21 -31.20
CA PHE A 7 50.34 43.44 -29.75
C PHE A 7 50.06 44.91 -29.44
N VAL A 8 49.25 45.21 -28.45
CA VAL A 8 49.34 46.46 -27.69
C VAL A 8 49.24 46.11 -26.18
N LEU A 9 50.35 46.48 -25.54
CA LEU A 9 50.57 46.45 -24.08
C LEU A 9 49.99 47.74 -23.49
N MET A 10 49.24 47.74 -22.44
CA MET A 10 49.00 48.91 -21.61
C MET A 10 49.09 48.57 -20.10
N VAL A 11 49.85 49.43 -19.46
CA VAL A 11 50.42 49.37 -18.12
C VAL A 11 49.39 49.73 -17.05
N ALA A 12 49.51 49.03 -15.93
CA ALA A 12 48.72 49.27 -14.70
C ALA A 12 49.14 50.54 -13.97
N ILE A 13 48.19 51.23 -13.40
CA ILE A 13 48.38 52.19 -12.31
C ILE A 13 47.65 51.72 -11.08
N VAL A 14 48.37 51.44 -10.00
CA VAL A 14 47.87 51.08 -8.69
C VAL A 14 47.57 52.35 -7.92
N VAL A 15 46.33 52.52 -7.44
CA VAL A 15 45.98 53.50 -6.39
C VAL A 15 45.42 52.73 -5.20
N GLY A 16 46.18 52.72 -4.11
CA GLY A 16 45.76 52.11 -2.86
C GLY A 16 44.78 53.03 -2.12
N ILE A 17 43.68 52.46 -1.67
CA ILE A 17 42.83 53.03 -0.63
C ILE A 17 42.73 51.99 0.48
N ALA A 18 43.30 52.34 1.66
CA ALA A 18 43.19 51.57 2.89
C ALA A 18 41.76 51.77 3.44
N ALA A 19 41.00 50.69 3.55
CA ALA A 19 39.74 50.66 4.31
C ALA A 19 39.92 49.69 5.50
N PHE A 20 39.79 50.23 6.69
CA PHE A 20 39.69 49.50 7.93
C PHE A 20 38.40 48.64 7.95
N GLY A 21 38.53 47.36 7.79
CA GLY A 21 37.44 46.39 7.92
C GLY A 21 37.50 45.68 9.27
N LEU A 22 36.49 45.94 10.12
CA LEU A 22 36.22 45.18 11.35
C LEU A 22 35.99 43.70 10.99
N ARG A 23 36.87 42.84 11.49
CA ARG A 23 36.66 41.39 11.42
C ARG A 23 35.56 41.01 12.40
N HIS A 24 34.41 40.59 11.92
CA HIS A 24 33.48 39.75 12.67
C HIS A 24 33.97 38.31 12.59
N GLU A 25 34.57 37.82 13.69
CA GLU A 25 34.81 36.39 13.86
C GLU A 25 33.47 35.71 14.15
N SER A 26 32.91 35.04 13.13
CA SER A 26 31.82 34.12 13.36
C SER A 26 32.40 32.82 13.96
N HIS A 27 32.17 32.59 15.24
CA HIS A 27 32.40 31.27 15.83
C HIS A 27 31.38 30.27 15.23
N ALA A 28 31.82 29.53 14.22
CA ALA A 28 31.13 28.31 13.80
C ALA A 28 31.29 27.28 14.91
N ALA A 29 30.20 26.85 15.51
CA ALA A 29 30.17 25.72 16.41
C ALA A 29 30.72 24.46 15.68
N PRO A 30 31.54 23.60 16.32
CA PRO A 30 32.02 22.41 15.67
C PRO A 30 30.85 21.48 15.32
N ALA A 31 30.76 21.10 14.03
CA ALA A 31 29.84 20.11 13.56
C ALA A 31 30.03 18.81 14.36
N ALA A 32 29.00 18.36 15.04
CA ALA A 32 29.00 17.09 15.73
C ALA A 32 29.30 15.98 14.71
N VAL A 33 30.47 15.39 14.81
CA VAL A 33 30.85 14.17 14.09
C VAL A 33 29.92 13.07 14.59
N LYS A 34 28.91 12.72 13.78
CA LYS A 34 28.10 11.51 14.03
C LYS A 34 29.05 10.33 13.93
N THR A 35 29.41 9.76 15.07
CA THR A 35 30.07 8.45 15.13
C THR A 35 29.23 7.45 14.33
N PRO A 36 29.83 6.66 13.42
CA PRO A 36 29.10 5.58 12.77
C PRO A 36 28.56 4.64 13.86
N VAL A 37 27.26 4.49 13.94
CA VAL A 37 26.65 3.43 14.75
C VAL A 37 27.23 2.13 14.21
N ALA A 38 27.91 1.38 15.07
CA ALA A 38 28.47 0.08 14.71
C ALA A 38 27.34 -0.77 14.13
N ALA A 39 27.51 -1.22 12.90
CA ALA A 39 26.58 -2.15 12.28
C ALA A 39 26.46 -3.36 13.21
N THR A 40 25.27 -3.62 13.72
CA THR A 40 24.97 -4.80 14.51
C THR A 40 25.31 -6.03 13.67
N THR A 41 26.13 -6.92 14.20
CA THR A 41 26.56 -8.17 13.55
C THR A 41 25.44 -9.21 13.45
N ALA A 42 24.24 -8.89 13.90
CA ALA A 42 23.06 -9.74 13.79
C ALA A 42 22.62 -9.83 12.32
N ALA A 43 22.26 -11.04 11.89
CA ALA A 43 21.66 -11.26 10.57
C ALA A 43 20.36 -10.42 10.43
N PRO A 44 20.12 -9.82 9.25
CA PRO A 44 18.90 -9.05 9.05
C PRO A 44 17.64 -9.93 9.21
N PRO A 45 16.52 -9.37 9.69
CA PRO A 45 15.29 -10.14 9.92
C PRO A 45 14.68 -10.64 8.61
N ASN A 46 13.89 -11.69 8.70
CA ASN A 46 12.91 -12.01 7.65
C ASN A 46 11.78 -10.99 7.70
N ILE A 47 11.16 -10.76 6.57
CA ILE A 47 10.04 -9.82 6.44
C ILE A 47 8.89 -10.53 5.71
N ILE A 48 7.72 -10.57 6.34
CA ILE A 48 6.48 -11.07 5.76
C ILE A 48 5.47 -9.91 5.78
N LEU A 49 5.09 -9.43 4.61
CA LEU A 49 4.10 -8.36 4.43
C LEU A 49 2.85 -8.94 3.78
N ILE A 50 1.80 -9.13 4.57
CA ILE A 50 0.51 -9.66 4.14
C ILE A 50 -0.41 -8.47 3.88
N MET A 51 -0.96 -8.38 2.66
CA MET A 51 -1.88 -7.33 2.27
C MET A 51 -3.18 -7.94 1.76
N ALA A 52 -4.28 -7.72 2.49
CA ALA A 52 -5.62 -8.04 2.03
C ALA A 52 -6.06 -7.09 0.90
N ASP A 53 -7.05 -7.49 0.11
CA ASP A 53 -7.63 -6.73 -0.99
C ASP A 53 -9.06 -6.32 -0.63
N ASP A 54 -9.34 -5.03 -0.50
CA ASP A 54 -10.63 -4.46 -0.10
C ASP A 54 -11.06 -4.80 1.35
N LEU A 55 -10.15 -5.09 2.27
CA LEU A 55 -10.49 -5.35 3.67
C LEU A 55 -10.71 -4.03 4.42
N GLY A 56 -11.92 -3.82 4.91
CA GLY A 56 -12.29 -2.62 5.67
C GLY A 56 -11.68 -2.55 7.07
N TYR A 57 -11.57 -1.33 7.60
CA TYR A 57 -11.03 -1.07 8.95
C TYR A 57 -11.77 -1.85 10.05
N GLY A 58 -13.08 -2.08 9.89
CA GLY A 58 -13.94 -2.73 10.89
C GLY A 58 -14.13 -4.22 10.68
N GLU A 59 -13.36 -4.90 9.83
CA GLU A 59 -13.63 -6.29 9.45
C GLU A 59 -12.86 -7.35 10.26
N LEU A 60 -12.01 -6.93 11.20
CA LEU A 60 -11.26 -7.79 12.09
C LEU A 60 -11.80 -7.71 13.53
N GLY A 61 -11.79 -8.81 14.27
CA GLY A 61 -12.24 -8.86 15.67
C GLY A 61 -11.50 -7.85 16.55
N CYS A 62 -10.17 -7.73 16.41
CA CYS A 62 -9.34 -6.75 17.13
C CYS A 62 -9.62 -5.28 16.72
N TYR A 63 -10.40 -5.03 15.67
CA TYR A 63 -10.92 -3.70 15.29
C TYR A 63 -12.42 -3.55 15.52
N GLY A 64 -13.07 -4.53 16.19
CA GLY A 64 -14.46 -4.44 16.64
C GLY A 64 -15.48 -5.23 15.84
N GLN A 65 -15.07 -6.07 14.90
CA GLN A 65 -15.96 -6.96 14.15
C GLN A 65 -16.60 -8.01 15.06
N GLN A 66 -17.89 -8.25 14.90
CA GLN A 66 -18.65 -9.20 15.71
C GLN A 66 -19.33 -10.31 14.89
N LYS A 67 -19.50 -10.13 13.59
CA LYS A 67 -20.17 -11.08 12.69
C LYS A 67 -19.19 -11.97 11.93
N ILE A 68 -17.94 -11.53 11.78
CA ILE A 68 -16.87 -12.25 11.09
C ILE A 68 -15.82 -12.66 12.14
N ARG A 69 -15.35 -13.89 12.08
CA ARG A 69 -14.37 -14.43 13.04
C ARG A 69 -12.95 -14.36 12.46
N THR A 70 -12.04 -13.69 13.20
CA THR A 70 -10.63 -13.54 12.80
C THR A 70 -9.66 -13.85 13.95
N PRO A 71 -9.79 -15.03 14.63
CA PRO A 71 -9.05 -15.32 15.85
C PRO A 71 -7.53 -15.34 15.67
N ARG A 72 -7.03 -15.69 14.49
CA ARG A 72 -5.59 -15.77 14.22
C ARG A 72 -4.96 -14.41 13.97
N ILE A 73 -5.65 -13.52 13.26
CA ILE A 73 -5.24 -12.13 13.09
C ILE A 73 -5.40 -11.36 14.41
N ASP A 74 -6.42 -11.65 15.19
CA ASP A 74 -6.62 -11.08 16.53
C ASP A 74 -5.49 -11.52 17.48
N GLN A 75 -5.05 -12.78 17.39
CA GLN A 75 -3.87 -13.28 18.10
C GLN A 75 -2.61 -12.52 17.66
N LEU A 76 -2.37 -12.35 16.34
CA LEU A 76 -1.25 -11.59 15.81
C LEU A 76 -1.23 -10.16 16.39
N ALA A 77 -2.39 -9.51 16.52
CA ALA A 77 -2.52 -8.19 17.13
C ALA A 77 -2.20 -8.21 18.64
N SER A 78 -2.61 -9.25 19.36
CA SER A 78 -2.32 -9.41 20.79
C SER A 78 -0.85 -9.70 21.09
N GLU A 79 -0.13 -10.27 20.14
CA GLU A 79 1.30 -10.58 20.20
C GLU A 79 2.19 -9.50 19.62
N GLY A 80 1.60 -8.47 18.99
CA GLY A 80 2.28 -7.38 18.33
C GLY A 80 1.72 -6.01 18.68
N MET A 81 1.80 -5.09 17.72
CA MET A 81 1.27 -3.73 17.79
C MET A 81 0.16 -3.53 16.77
N ARG A 82 -0.95 -2.94 17.19
CA ARG A 82 -2.07 -2.50 16.36
C ARG A 82 -2.04 -1.00 16.17
N PHE A 83 -2.19 -0.55 14.91
CA PHE A 83 -2.33 0.89 14.61
C PHE A 83 -3.80 1.26 14.48
N THR A 84 -4.22 2.32 15.16
CA THR A 84 -5.59 2.85 15.07
C THR A 84 -5.76 3.89 13.98
N GLN A 85 -4.66 4.42 13.42
CA GLN A 85 -4.65 5.48 12.42
C GLN A 85 -3.67 5.19 11.30
N PHE A 86 -3.79 4.01 10.68
CA PHE A 86 -3.02 3.66 9.49
C PHE A 86 -3.85 3.87 8.23
N TYR A 87 -3.20 4.37 7.18
CA TYR A 87 -3.84 4.75 5.93
C TYR A 87 -3.28 3.97 4.74
N ALA A 88 -4.18 3.51 3.89
CA ALA A 88 -3.83 2.97 2.58
C ALA A 88 -3.14 4.03 1.69
N GLY A 89 -2.39 3.57 0.72
CA GLY A 89 -1.73 4.45 -0.24
C GLY A 89 -2.69 5.21 -1.15
N SER A 90 -3.84 4.60 -1.42
CA SER A 90 -4.91 5.13 -2.27
C SER A 90 -6.22 4.44 -1.91
N PRO A 91 -7.39 4.99 -2.25
CA PRO A 91 -8.66 4.26 -2.16
C PRO A 91 -8.84 3.22 -3.30
N LEU A 92 -7.77 2.86 -4.02
CA LEU A 92 -7.76 1.88 -5.13
C LEU A 92 -6.52 0.99 -5.11
N CYS A 93 -6.73 -0.27 -5.52
CA CYS A 93 -5.75 -1.35 -5.42
C CYS A 93 -4.41 -1.05 -6.11
N ALA A 94 -4.36 -0.80 -7.44
CA ALA A 94 -3.09 -0.68 -8.16
C ALA A 94 -2.29 0.54 -7.69
N SER A 95 -2.94 1.68 -7.47
CA SER A 95 -2.28 2.89 -6.97
C SER A 95 -1.78 2.70 -5.53
N SER A 96 -2.55 2.06 -4.65
CA SER A 96 -2.10 1.76 -3.29
C SER A 96 -0.89 0.82 -3.27
N ARG A 97 -0.89 -0.20 -4.14
CA ARG A 97 0.25 -1.14 -4.28
C ARG A 97 1.49 -0.46 -4.84
N CYS A 98 1.34 0.50 -5.78
CA CYS A 98 2.44 1.33 -6.26
C CYS A 98 3.03 2.18 -5.14
N VAL A 99 2.18 2.85 -4.37
CA VAL A 99 2.57 3.65 -3.19
C VAL A 99 3.37 2.82 -2.19
N LEU A 100 2.91 1.61 -1.86
CA LEU A 100 3.63 0.69 -0.97
C LEU A 100 5.01 0.32 -1.51
N MET A 101 5.10 -0.05 -2.79
CA MET A 101 6.35 -0.49 -3.40
C MET A 101 7.39 0.62 -3.51
N THR A 102 6.96 1.89 -3.63
CA THR A 102 7.83 3.04 -3.95
C THR A 102 8.05 4.01 -2.80
N GLY A 103 7.24 3.96 -1.74
CA GLY A 103 7.30 4.93 -0.64
C GLY A 103 6.82 6.33 -1.01
N MET A 104 6.08 6.48 -2.13
CA MET A 104 5.57 7.76 -2.65
C MET A 104 4.05 7.81 -2.58
N HIS A 105 3.46 8.90 -2.08
CA HIS A 105 2.00 9.09 -2.09
C HIS A 105 1.47 9.36 -3.52
N THR A 106 0.15 9.33 -3.71
CA THR A 106 -0.46 9.39 -5.06
C THR A 106 -0.17 10.66 -5.85
N GLY A 107 0.23 11.76 -5.23
CA GLY A 107 0.69 12.95 -5.94
C GLY A 107 2.05 12.81 -6.62
N HIS A 108 2.87 11.85 -6.19
CA HIS A 108 4.23 11.61 -6.70
C HIS A 108 4.39 10.21 -7.32
N SER A 109 3.57 9.23 -6.93
CA SER A 109 3.68 7.86 -7.47
C SER A 109 3.34 7.81 -8.96
N TYR A 110 3.94 6.83 -9.67
CA TYR A 110 3.70 6.66 -11.10
C TYR A 110 2.29 6.14 -11.38
N VAL A 111 1.82 5.09 -10.66
CA VAL A 111 0.46 4.54 -10.84
C VAL A 111 -0.48 5.22 -9.84
N ARG A 112 -1.48 5.95 -10.38
CA ARG A 112 -2.44 6.73 -9.58
C ARG A 112 -3.88 6.25 -9.67
N ASP A 113 -4.13 5.18 -10.47
CA ASP A 113 -5.45 4.61 -10.70
C ASP A 113 -5.36 3.17 -11.23
N ASN A 114 -6.48 2.44 -11.27
CA ASN A 114 -6.60 1.11 -11.87
C ASN A 114 -6.77 1.16 -13.40
N GLN A 115 -5.88 1.86 -14.10
CA GLN A 115 -5.97 1.93 -15.56
C GLN A 115 -5.53 0.63 -16.22
N GLU A 116 -6.44 0.05 -17.01
CA GLU A 116 -6.20 -1.13 -17.84
C GLU A 116 -6.08 -0.79 -19.34
N LYS A 117 -5.90 0.48 -19.71
CA LYS A 117 -5.81 0.94 -21.10
C LYS A 117 -4.40 1.36 -21.46
N GLY A 118 -3.90 0.89 -22.61
CA GLY A 118 -2.59 1.30 -23.09
C GLY A 118 -2.04 0.36 -24.17
N PRO A 119 -0.85 0.62 -24.75
CA PRO A 119 -0.29 -0.19 -25.83
C PRO A 119 -0.06 -1.66 -25.46
N TRP A 120 0.14 -1.97 -24.19
CA TRP A 120 0.24 -3.34 -23.67
C TRP A 120 -1.08 -4.11 -23.72
N SER A 121 -2.24 -3.46 -23.81
CA SER A 121 -3.49 -4.15 -24.02
C SER A 121 -3.56 -4.92 -25.35
N ARG A 122 -2.67 -4.65 -26.28
CA ARG A 122 -2.45 -5.46 -27.48
C ARG A 122 -1.69 -6.76 -27.19
N ILE A 123 -0.70 -6.69 -26.32
CA ILE A 123 0.06 -7.85 -25.86
C ILE A 123 -0.87 -8.84 -25.15
N GLU A 124 -1.78 -8.35 -24.33
CA GLU A 124 -2.80 -9.18 -23.69
C GLU A 124 -3.75 -9.86 -24.66
N LYS A 125 -4.15 -9.18 -25.71
CA LYS A 125 -4.98 -9.78 -26.75
C LYS A 125 -4.28 -10.92 -27.49
N GLU A 126 -2.96 -10.91 -27.51
CA GLU A 126 -2.15 -12.00 -28.07
C GLU A 126 -2.02 -13.19 -27.12
N TYR A 127 -2.03 -12.95 -25.79
CA TYR A 127 -1.87 -13.99 -24.76
C TYR A 127 -3.20 -14.47 -24.18
N ASP A 128 -4.14 -13.55 -23.91
CA ASP A 128 -5.47 -13.88 -23.40
C ASP A 128 -6.44 -12.69 -23.58
N THR A 129 -7.37 -12.83 -24.48
CA THR A 129 -8.35 -11.78 -24.84
C THR A 129 -9.34 -11.44 -23.74
N LYS A 130 -9.41 -12.22 -22.66
CA LYS A 130 -10.33 -11.99 -21.54
C LYS A 130 -9.84 -10.96 -20.54
N PHE A 131 -8.53 -10.74 -20.44
CA PHE A 131 -7.92 -9.96 -19.36
C PHE A 131 -7.17 -8.76 -19.90
N SER A 132 -7.45 -7.59 -19.37
CA SER A 132 -6.71 -6.37 -19.65
C SER A 132 -5.49 -6.27 -18.75
N GLY A 133 -4.35 -5.81 -19.26
CA GLY A 133 -3.13 -5.56 -18.49
C GLY A 133 -3.18 -4.27 -17.69
N GLN A 134 -2.48 -4.26 -16.62
CA GLN A 134 -2.27 -3.05 -15.84
C GLN A 134 -1.14 -2.25 -16.45
N ARG A 135 -1.21 -0.92 -16.29
CA ARG A 135 -0.10 -0.04 -16.68
C ARG A 135 1.18 -0.43 -15.94
N PRO A 136 2.25 -0.79 -16.66
CA PRO A 136 3.51 -1.15 -16.01
C PRO A 136 4.19 0.08 -15.40
N ILE A 137 4.77 -0.09 -14.22
CA ILE A 137 5.71 0.89 -13.69
C ILE A 137 6.98 0.94 -14.55
N PRO A 138 7.64 2.12 -14.67
CA PRO A 138 8.89 2.27 -15.41
C PRO A 138 10.02 1.38 -14.86
N ALA A 139 10.98 1.06 -15.72
CA ALA A 139 12.13 0.23 -15.34
C ALA A 139 13.04 0.89 -14.29
N GLU A 140 13.08 2.22 -14.28
CA GLU A 140 13.85 3.04 -13.34
C GLU A 140 13.15 3.22 -11.97
N THR A 141 11.93 2.73 -11.81
CA THR A 141 11.22 2.78 -10.52
C THR A 141 11.93 1.90 -9.51
N ILE A 142 12.37 2.49 -8.41
CA ILE A 142 12.98 1.74 -7.31
C ILE A 142 11.89 1.19 -6.41
N THR A 143 11.86 -0.12 -6.23
CA THR A 143 10.91 -0.82 -5.35
C THR A 143 11.58 -1.31 -4.07
N VAL A 144 10.76 -1.53 -3.03
CA VAL A 144 11.25 -2.12 -1.79
C VAL A 144 11.89 -3.50 -2.00
N ALA A 145 11.40 -4.30 -2.96
CA ALA A 145 11.96 -5.62 -3.25
C ALA A 145 13.36 -5.53 -3.85
N GLU A 146 13.62 -4.57 -4.75
CA GLU A 146 14.96 -4.34 -5.30
C GLU A 146 15.95 -3.91 -4.22
N LEU A 147 15.53 -3.03 -3.30
CA LEU A 147 16.35 -2.57 -2.18
C LEU A 147 16.73 -3.72 -1.24
N LEU A 148 15.75 -4.54 -0.86
CA LEU A 148 16.00 -5.71 -0.01
C LEU A 148 16.86 -6.76 -0.71
N LYS A 149 16.65 -6.98 -2.00
CA LYS A 149 17.47 -7.90 -2.80
C LYS A 149 18.95 -7.49 -2.84
N GLN A 150 19.26 -6.19 -2.90
CA GLN A 150 20.65 -5.69 -2.80
C GLN A 150 21.31 -6.06 -1.47
N ARG A 151 20.52 -6.30 -0.41
CA ARG A 151 20.98 -6.75 0.90
C ARG A 151 21.06 -8.28 1.02
N GLY A 152 20.79 -9.01 -0.07
CA GLY A 152 20.87 -10.48 -0.12
C GLY A 152 19.60 -11.20 0.30
N TYR A 153 18.46 -10.50 0.38
CA TYR A 153 17.18 -11.16 0.62
C TYR A 153 16.76 -12.04 -0.57
N ALA A 154 16.26 -13.24 -0.27
CA ALA A 154 15.40 -13.96 -1.19
C ALA A 154 14.03 -13.26 -1.23
N THR A 155 13.47 -13.03 -2.41
CA THR A 155 12.28 -12.19 -2.55
C THR A 155 11.14 -12.91 -3.28
N ALA A 156 9.93 -12.85 -2.74
CA ALA A 156 8.75 -13.42 -3.39
C ALA A 156 7.55 -12.46 -3.32
N ALA A 157 6.79 -12.39 -4.42
CA ALA A 157 5.45 -11.80 -4.46
C ALA A 157 4.45 -12.92 -4.79
N ILE A 158 3.50 -13.19 -3.88
CA ILE A 158 2.54 -14.28 -4.01
C ILE A 158 1.13 -13.73 -3.82
N GLY A 159 0.33 -13.69 -4.90
CA GLY A 159 -1.02 -13.13 -4.93
C GLY A 159 -1.24 -12.16 -6.07
N LYS A 160 -1.89 -11.01 -5.81
CA LYS A 160 -2.29 -10.00 -6.80
C LYS A 160 -1.24 -8.90 -6.92
N TRP A 161 -0.70 -8.70 -8.14
CA TRP A 161 0.32 -7.68 -8.41
C TRP A 161 -0.26 -6.31 -8.81
N GLY A 162 -0.63 -6.14 -10.07
CA GLY A 162 -1.31 -4.94 -10.57
C GLY A 162 -0.42 -3.78 -11.00
N LEU A 163 0.91 -3.95 -11.12
CA LEU A 163 1.85 -2.89 -11.52
C LEU A 163 2.60 -3.20 -12.82
N GLY A 164 2.06 -4.07 -13.63
CA GLY A 164 2.59 -4.51 -14.91
C GLY A 164 2.20 -5.95 -15.20
N HIS A 165 2.61 -6.43 -16.37
CA HIS A 165 2.28 -7.74 -16.89
C HIS A 165 3.54 -8.45 -17.35
N ILE A 166 3.44 -9.75 -17.68
CA ILE A 166 4.53 -10.52 -18.28
C ILE A 166 5.13 -9.78 -19.49
N GLY A 167 6.46 -9.73 -19.55
CA GLY A 167 7.18 -9.07 -20.63
C GLY A 167 7.20 -7.53 -20.57
N THR A 168 6.65 -6.91 -19.51
CA THR A 168 6.74 -5.47 -19.28
C THR A 168 7.78 -5.12 -18.22
N THR A 169 8.18 -3.85 -18.18
CA THR A 169 9.09 -3.31 -17.15
C THR A 169 8.56 -3.48 -15.74
N GLY A 170 7.23 -3.45 -15.56
CA GLY A 170 6.56 -3.59 -14.28
C GLY A 170 6.27 -5.03 -13.86
N ALA A 171 6.76 -6.04 -14.57
CA ALA A 171 6.61 -7.43 -14.11
C ALA A 171 7.32 -7.62 -12.76
N PRO A 172 6.76 -8.38 -11.80
CA PRO A 172 7.38 -8.57 -10.48
C PRO A 172 8.84 -9.02 -10.55
N THR A 173 9.15 -9.94 -11.47
CA THR A 173 10.52 -10.43 -11.67
C THR A 173 11.48 -9.40 -12.27
N SER A 174 10.96 -8.35 -12.90
CA SER A 174 11.72 -7.17 -13.35
C SER A 174 11.85 -6.12 -12.26
N GLN A 175 11.08 -6.23 -11.17
CA GLN A 175 10.97 -5.28 -10.07
C GLN A 175 11.47 -5.87 -8.73
N GLY A 176 12.50 -6.73 -8.81
CA GLY A 176 13.24 -7.20 -7.64
C GLY A 176 12.77 -8.52 -7.02
N PHE A 177 11.68 -9.14 -7.50
CA PHE A 177 11.24 -10.43 -6.97
C PHE A 177 11.89 -11.63 -7.71
N ASP A 178 12.40 -12.60 -6.94
CA ASP A 178 12.94 -13.87 -7.47
C ASP A 178 11.82 -14.82 -7.86
N LEU A 179 10.73 -14.80 -7.09
CA LEU A 179 9.53 -15.61 -7.32
C LEU A 179 8.30 -14.70 -7.43
N PHE A 180 7.53 -14.91 -8.49
CA PHE A 180 6.16 -14.44 -8.59
C PHE A 180 5.20 -15.62 -8.74
N TYR A 181 4.12 -15.65 -7.95
CA TYR A 181 3.04 -16.62 -8.10
C TYR A 181 1.68 -15.93 -7.88
N GLY A 182 0.79 -15.94 -8.88
CA GLY A 182 -0.54 -15.33 -8.71
C GLY A 182 -1.10 -14.63 -9.94
N PHE A 183 -1.71 -13.46 -9.73
CA PHE A 183 -2.37 -12.66 -10.74
C PHE A 183 -1.56 -11.42 -11.11
N TYR A 184 -1.17 -11.26 -12.36
CA TYR A 184 -0.63 -10.01 -12.87
C TYR A 184 -1.68 -8.90 -12.94
N CYS A 185 -2.89 -9.26 -13.36
CA CYS A 185 -3.97 -8.34 -13.73
C CYS A 185 -5.07 -8.28 -12.66
N GLN A 186 -5.59 -7.06 -12.40
CA GLN A 186 -6.67 -6.84 -11.45
C GLN A 186 -7.93 -7.63 -11.84
N ARG A 187 -8.30 -7.61 -13.12
CA ARG A 187 -9.53 -8.28 -13.63
C ARG A 187 -9.44 -9.80 -13.53
N HIS A 188 -8.28 -10.39 -13.79
CA HIS A 188 -8.09 -11.84 -13.61
C HIS A 188 -8.31 -12.26 -12.15
N ALA A 189 -7.93 -11.38 -11.22
CA ALA A 189 -8.12 -11.60 -9.78
C ALA A 189 -9.58 -11.44 -9.30
N HIS A 190 -10.54 -11.11 -10.18
CA HIS A 190 -11.97 -11.08 -9.84
C HIS A 190 -12.61 -12.47 -9.77
N ASN A 191 -11.86 -13.54 -9.99
CA ASN A 191 -12.32 -14.91 -9.85
C ASN A 191 -11.34 -15.69 -8.96
N HIS A 192 -11.81 -16.20 -7.84
CA HIS A 192 -11.00 -16.96 -6.89
C HIS A 192 -10.88 -18.46 -7.24
N TYR A 193 -11.59 -18.91 -8.28
CA TYR A 193 -11.43 -20.23 -8.91
C TYR A 193 -11.01 -20.07 -10.37
N PRO A 194 -9.84 -19.42 -10.66
CA PRO A 194 -9.38 -19.18 -12.02
C PRO A 194 -8.93 -20.50 -12.67
N ALA A 195 -8.98 -20.58 -14.01
CA ALA A 195 -8.49 -21.73 -14.74
C ALA A 195 -6.97 -21.94 -14.61
N TYR A 196 -6.23 -20.88 -14.28
CA TYR A 196 -4.77 -20.91 -14.09
C TYR A 196 -4.31 -19.75 -13.21
N LEU A 197 -3.12 -19.89 -12.64
CA LEU A 197 -2.32 -18.82 -12.05
C LEU A 197 -1.02 -18.66 -12.83
N TRP A 198 -0.29 -17.59 -12.57
CA TRP A 198 1.01 -17.35 -13.16
C TRP A 198 2.13 -17.70 -12.20
N ARG A 199 3.18 -18.37 -12.70
CA ARG A 199 4.44 -18.61 -12.01
C ARG A 199 5.60 -18.08 -12.86
N ASN A 200 6.22 -16.98 -12.44
CA ASN A 200 7.36 -16.35 -13.14
C ASN A 200 7.16 -16.20 -14.67
N GLY A 201 5.93 -15.91 -15.10
CA GLY A 201 5.62 -15.72 -16.52
C GLY A 201 5.05 -16.94 -17.24
N GLU A 202 4.96 -18.09 -16.58
CA GLU A 202 4.33 -19.31 -17.12
C GLU A 202 2.96 -19.52 -16.48
N LYS A 203 2.00 -20.01 -17.29
CA LYS A 203 0.68 -20.40 -16.78
C LYS A 203 0.78 -21.74 -16.05
N GLU A 204 0.37 -21.75 -14.79
CA GLU A 204 0.16 -22.97 -14.01
C GLU A 204 -1.34 -23.28 -14.02
N PRO A 205 -1.80 -24.29 -14.79
CA PRO A 205 -3.21 -24.67 -14.81
C PRO A 205 -3.69 -25.12 -13.43
N LEU A 206 -4.95 -24.82 -13.10
CA LEU A 206 -5.62 -25.32 -11.91
C LEU A 206 -6.67 -26.36 -12.35
N PRO A 207 -6.35 -27.66 -12.31
CA PRO A 207 -7.26 -28.71 -12.75
C PRO A 207 -8.59 -28.66 -12.00
N GLY A 208 -9.71 -28.87 -12.73
CA GLY A 208 -11.07 -28.75 -12.18
C GLY A 208 -11.63 -27.33 -12.18
N ASN A 209 -10.80 -26.31 -12.43
CA ASN A 209 -11.28 -24.94 -12.60
C ASN A 209 -11.45 -24.59 -14.07
N THR A 210 -12.64 -24.14 -14.47
CA THR A 210 -12.91 -23.67 -15.85
C THR A 210 -12.70 -22.17 -16.00
N GLY A 211 -12.73 -21.42 -14.89
CA GLY A 211 -12.56 -19.96 -14.83
C GLY A 211 -13.81 -19.17 -15.20
N ASP A 212 -14.90 -19.81 -15.62
CA ASP A 212 -16.18 -19.21 -15.96
C ASP A 212 -17.34 -19.65 -15.03
N GLN A 213 -17.09 -20.62 -14.15
CA GLN A 213 -18.05 -21.05 -13.13
C GLN A 213 -17.80 -20.35 -11.79
N PRO A 214 -18.86 -20.18 -10.97
CA PRO A 214 -18.72 -19.57 -9.64
C PRO A 214 -17.81 -20.35 -8.69
N MET A 215 -17.71 -21.68 -8.88
CA MET A 215 -16.92 -22.59 -8.06
C MET A 215 -16.04 -23.45 -8.95
N GLY A 216 -14.98 -24.00 -8.37
CA GLY A 216 -14.04 -24.93 -8.99
C GLY A 216 -13.43 -25.82 -7.89
N ASP A 217 -12.49 -26.70 -8.28
CA ASP A 217 -11.88 -27.64 -7.35
C ASP A 217 -10.74 -27.01 -6.54
N ILE A 218 -10.09 -25.95 -7.07
CA ILE A 218 -8.90 -25.36 -6.46
C ILE A 218 -9.13 -23.87 -6.19
N TYR A 219 -9.17 -23.53 -4.92
CA TYR A 219 -9.30 -22.15 -4.44
C TYR A 219 -7.93 -21.44 -4.53
N SER A 220 -7.87 -20.30 -5.20
CA SER A 220 -6.59 -19.59 -5.42
C SER A 220 -5.93 -19.13 -4.12
N GLN A 221 -6.71 -18.80 -3.09
CA GLN A 221 -6.19 -18.39 -1.79
C GLN A 221 -5.38 -19.52 -1.12
N ASP A 222 -5.83 -20.78 -1.22
CA ASP A 222 -5.10 -21.93 -0.69
C ASP A 222 -3.76 -22.09 -1.39
N ARG A 223 -3.75 -21.92 -2.73
CA ARG A 223 -2.50 -21.97 -3.52
C ARG A 223 -1.53 -20.87 -3.12
N PHE A 224 -2.01 -19.69 -2.74
CA PHE A 224 -1.13 -18.61 -2.23
C PHE A 224 -0.49 -19.00 -0.92
N ILE A 225 -1.26 -19.51 0.02
CA ILE A 225 -0.75 -19.94 1.34
C ILE A 225 0.23 -21.11 1.20
N GLU A 226 -0.08 -22.11 0.37
CA GLU A 226 0.83 -23.24 0.09
C GLU A 226 2.17 -22.76 -0.49
N ASN A 227 2.14 -21.88 -1.49
CA ASN A 227 3.36 -21.36 -2.11
C ASN A 227 4.14 -20.43 -1.17
N ALA A 228 3.45 -19.65 -0.34
CA ALA A 228 4.08 -18.83 0.69
C ALA A 228 4.80 -19.69 1.73
N LYS A 229 4.17 -20.76 2.20
CA LYS A 229 4.78 -21.73 3.13
C LYS A 229 5.98 -22.44 2.51
N ALA A 230 5.87 -22.86 1.25
CA ALA A 230 6.98 -23.48 0.50
C ALA A 230 8.16 -22.52 0.34
N PHE A 231 7.89 -21.23 0.04
CA PHE A 231 8.93 -20.20 -0.05
C PHE A 231 9.63 -19.97 1.30
N ILE A 232 8.89 -19.82 2.39
CA ILE A 232 9.45 -19.67 3.74
C ILE A 232 10.32 -20.87 4.10
N ALA A 233 9.82 -22.09 3.92
CA ALA A 233 10.56 -23.32 4.23
C ALA A 233 11.84 -23.46 3.40
N SER A 234 11.83 -23.03 2.14
CA SER A 234 12.99 -23.13 1.25
C SER A 234 14.05 -22.04 1.48
N ASN A 235 13.74 -21.00 2.27
CA ASN A 235 14.62 -19.86 2.52
C ASN A 235 14.85 -19.58 4.01
N HIS A 236 14.50 -20.52 4.90
CA HIS A 236 14.57 -20.33 6.35
C HIS A 236 15.98 -20.11 6.90
N ASP A 237 17.02 -20.44 6.15
CA ASP A 237 18.45 -20.32 6.50
C ASP A 237 19.08 -18.96 6.13
N LYS A 238 18.35 -18.11 5.39
CA LYS A 238 18.80 -16.79 4.93
C LYS A 238 17.68 -15.77 5.06
N PRO A 239 17.99 -14.45 5.03
CA PRO A 239 16.94 -13.44 5.08
C PRO A 239 16.04 -13.52 3.85
N PHE A 240 14.73 -13.40 4.05
CA PHE A 240 13.75 -13.37 2.96
C PHE A 240 12.73 -12.26 3.14
N PHE A 241 12.21 -11.79 2.02
CA PHE A 241 11.07 -10.87 1.93
C PHE A 241 9.95 -11.56 1.17
N LEU A 242 8.86 -11.83 1.86
CA LEU A 242 7.62 -12.31 1.30
C LEU A 242 6.60 -11.19 1.28
N TYR A 243 6.24 -10.70 0.09
CA TYR A 243 5.07 -9.88 -0.14
C TYR A 243 3.91 -10.82 -0.52
N LEU A 244 2.90 -10.88 0.33
CA LEU A 244 1.73 -11.76 0.19
C LEU A 244 0.46 -10.92 -0.01
N PRO A 245 0.27 -10.29 -1.20
CA PRO A 245 -0.92 -9.53 -1.55
C PRO A 245 -2.05 -10.48 -1.96
N VAL A 246 -2.75 -11.01 -0.98
CA VAL A 246 -3.88 -11.92 -1.22
C VAL A 246 -5.02 -11.21 -1.94
N THR A 247 -5.97 -11.97 -2.51
CA THR A 247 -7.09 -11.41 -3.28
C THR A 247 -8.38 -11.30 -2.47
N VAL A 248 -8.42 -11.86 -1.27
CA VAL A 248 -9.61 -11.83 -0.41
C VAL A 248 -9.54 -10.66 0.58
N PRO A 249 -10.70 -10.05 0.92
CA PRO A 249 -12.08 -10.39 0.51
C PRO A 249 -12.60 -9.66 -0.74
N HIS A 250 -11.74 -9.25 -1.70
CA HIS A 250 -12.21 -8.64 -2.95
C HIS A 250 -13.21 -9.55 -3.67
N LEU A 251 -14.14 -8.94 -4.37
CA LEU A 251 -15.15 -9.62 -5.20
C LEU A 251 -14.51 -10.37 -6.41
N ALA A 252 -15.07 -11.48 -6.90
CA ALA A 252 -16.39 -12.04 -6.55
C ALA A 252 -16.42 -12.67 -5.16
N ILE A 253 -17.63 -12.79 -4.58
CA ILE A 253 -17.83 -13.51 -3.31
C ILE A 253 -17.77 -15.00 -3.60
N GLN A 254 -16.63 -15.61 -3.31
CA GLN A 254 -16.35 -17.03 -3.56
C GLN A 254 -15.46 -17.56 -2.41
N ALA A 255 -15.91 -18.59 -1.75
CA ALA A 255 -15.16 -19.32 -0.73
C ALA A 255 -15.50 -20.80 -0.79
N PRO A 256 -14.66 -21.70 -0.23
CA PRO A 256 -15.02 -23.11 -0.08
C PRO A 256 -16.34 -23.29 0.66
N GLU A 257 -17.19 -24.22 0.19
CA GLU A 257 -18.56 -24.39 0.67
C GLU A 257 -18.62 -24.69 2.18
N GLU A 258 -17.68 -25.50 2.68
CA GLU A 258 -17.57 -25.79 4.11
C GLU A 258 -17.27 -24.56 4.97
N ALA A 259 -16.55 -23.58 4.42
CA ALA A 259 -16.32 -22.29 5.10
C ALA A 259 -17.57 -21.41 5.08
N VAL A 260 -18.33 -21.42 3.98
CA VAL A 260 -19.61 -20.70 3.84
C VAL A 260 -20.64 -21.28 4.84
N ASP A 261 -20.68 -22.59 5.02
CA ASP A 261 -21.60 -23.27 5.95
C ASP A 261 -21.36 -22.88 7.41
N GLU A 262 -20.14 -22.46 7.78
CA GLU A 262 -19.86 -21.92 9.12
C GLU A 262 -20.66 -20.64 9.47
N TYR A 263 -21.29 -20.00 8.48
CA TYR A 263 -22.04 -18.76 8.57
C TYR A 263 -23.50 -18.89 8.11
N SER A 264 -24.05 -20.11 8.12
CA SER A 264 -25.43 -20.42 7.66
C SER A 264 -26.53 -19.67 8.42
N ASP A 265 -26.25 -19.14 9.61
CA ASP A 265 -27.20 -18.37 10.41
C ASP A 265 -27.33 -16.88 9.98
N LEU A 266 -26.47 -16.40 9.10
CA LEU A 266 -26.55 -15.02 8.63
C LEU A 266 -27.74 -14.82 7.69
N PRO A 267 -28.49 -13.70 7.80
CA PRO A 267 -29.54 -13.37 6.83
C PRO A 267 -28.91 -13.12 5.46
N GLU A 268 -29.57 -13.58 4.40
CA GLU A 268 -29.04 -13.50 3.05
C GLU A 268 -29.83 -12.58 2.14
N SER A 269 -29.12 -11.96 1.18
CA SER A 269 -29.67 -11.20 0.07
C SER A 269 -28.99 -11.64 -1.23
N PRO A 270 -29.50 -12.70 -1.89
CA PRO A 270 -28.86 -13.27 -3.08
C PRO A 270 -28.51 -12.24 -4.16
N TYR A 271 -27.37 -12.41 -4.79
CA TYR A 271 -26.87 -11.56 -5.86
C TYR A 271 -26.85 -12.30 -7.19
N GLU A 272 -27.60 -11.78 -8.18
CA GLU A 272 -27.90 -12.45 -9.46
C GLU A 272 -26.92 -12.10 -10.61
N SER A 273 -25.77 -11.51 -10.31
CA SER A 273 -24.77 -11.16 -11.35
C SER A 273 -25.25 -10.08 -12.35
N ALA A 274 -25.57 -8.89 -11.84
CA ALA A 274 -25.96 -7.74 -12.67
C ALA A 274 -24.77 -6.97 -13.29
N ASP A 275 -23.55 -7.29 -12.87
CA ASP A 275 -22.30 -6.69 -13.31
C ASP A 275 -21.28 -7.76 -13.74
N SER A 276 -19.98 -7.46 -13.70
CA SER A 276 -18.92 -8.38 -14.14
C SER A 276 -18.53 -9.45 -13.11
N TYR A 277 -19.23 -9.54 -11.97
CA TYR A 277 -18.92 -10.51 -10.92
C TYR A 277 -19.83 -11.72 -10.98
N GLN A 278 -19.36 -12.85 -10.47
CA GLN A 278 -20.12 -14.09 -10.37
C GLN A 278 -21.30 -13.93 -9.42
N LYS A 279 -22.40 -14.64 -9.69
CA LYS A 279 -23.56 -14.70 -8.77
C LYS A 279 -23.17 -15.31 -7.42
N SER A 280 -23.90 -14.95 -6.38
CA SER A 280 -23.80 -15.56 -5.06
C SER A 280 -25.21 -15.72 -4.45
N ASP A 281 -25.55 -16.93 -4.10
CA ASP A 281 -26.84 -17.23 -3.42
C ASP A 281 -26.78 -16.89 -1.92
N ARG A 282 -25.55 -16.88 -1.33
CA ARG A 282 -25.27 -16.61 0.10
C ARG A 282 -24.17 -15.57 0.25
N PRO A 283 -24.39 -14.30 -0.18
CA PRO A 283 -23.31 -13.31 -0.20
C PRO A 283 -22.80 -12.91 1.20
N HIS A 284 -23.65 -12.86 2.23
CA HIS A 284 -23.18 -12.55 3.58
C HIS A 284 -22.32 -13.68 4.16
N ALA A 285 -22.80 -14.92 4.10
CA ALA A 285 -22.03 -16.07 4.55
C ALA A 285 -20.72 -16.22 3.74
N GLY A 286 -20.82 -16.07 2.42
CA GLY A 286 -19.66 -16.14 1.53
C GLY A 286 -18.59 -15.09 1.85
N TYR A 287 -18.99 -13.84 2.06
CA TYR A 287 -18.06 -12.76 2.41
C TYR A 287 -17.39 -13.02 3.78
N ALA A 288 -18.18 -13.38 4.79
CA ALA A 288 -17.65 -13.71 6.10
C ALA A 288 -16.69 -14.92 6.05
N ALA A 289 -17.03 -15.93 5.23
CA ALA A 289 -16.17 -17.08 4.97
C ALA A 289 -14.85 -16.70 4.31
N MET A 290 -14.84 -15.78 3.32
CA MET A 290 -13.61 -15.31 2.69
C MET A 290 -12.66 -14.69 3.71
N VAL A 291 -13.14 -13.81 4.60
CA VAL A 291 -12.33 -13.16 5.63
C VAL A 291 -11.83 -14.17 6.67
N THR A 292 -12.68 -15.11 7.10
CA THR A 292 -12.27 -16.18 8.05
C THR A 292 -11.27 -17.14 7.40
N HIS A 293 -11.39 -17.41 6.10
CA HIS A 293 -10.44 -18.24 5.37
C HIS A 293 -9.07 -17.56 5.23
N LEU A 294 -9.06 -16.23 5.00
CA LEU A 294 -7.85 -15.41 5.08
C LEU A 294 -7.21 -15.52 6.47
N ASP A 295 -7.99 -15.38 7.53
CA ASP A 295 -7.53 -15.49 8.92
C ASP A 295 -6.84 -16.84 9.18
N LYS A 296 -7.48 -17.94 8.74
CA LYS A 296 -6.88 -19.30 8.81
C LYS A 296 -5.55 -19.38 8.06
N GLY A 297 -5.46 -18.75 6.87
CA GLY A 297 -4.24 -18.69 6.07
C GLY A 297 -3.13 -17.92 6.77
N VAL A 298 -3.43 -16.76 7.35
CA VAL A 298 -2.47 -15.98 8.17
C VAL A 298 -1.97 -16.82 9.35
N GLY A 299 -2.87 -17.52 10.05
CA GLY A 299 -2.51 -18.44 11.12
C GLY A 299 -1.51 -19.52 10.67
N GLN A 300 -1.72 -20.14 9.51
CA GLN A 300 -0.79 -21.15 8.97
C GLN A 300 0.62 -20.58 8.68
N ILE A 301 0.73 -19.33 8.26
CA ILE A 301 2.01 -18.67 8.05
C ILE A 301 2.72 -18.41 9.39
N VAL A 302 1.98 -17.91 10.39
CA VAL A 302 2.51 -17.68 11.75
C VAL A 302 2.99 -18.97 12.36
N ASP A 303 2.15 -20.05 12.33
CA ASP A 303 2.49 -21.37 12.85
C ASP A 303 3.77 -21.94 12.21
N LEU A 304 3.96 -21.75 10.90
CA LEU A 304 5.17 -22.19 10.22
C LEU A 304 6.42 -21.41 10.66
N VAL A 305 6.30 -20.09 10.84
CA VAL A 305 7.39 -19.24 11.34
C VAL A 305 7.83 -19.72 12.73
N GLU A 306 6.88 -20.06 13.61
CA GLU A 306 7.15 -20.59 14.95
C GLU A 306 7.75 -22.00 14.90
N GLN A 307 7.20 -22.91 14.08
CA GLN A 307 7.72 -24.27 13.89
C GLN A 307 9.16 -24.32 13.38
N LEU A 308 9.55 -23.32 12.60
CA LEU A 308 10.92 -23.16 12.07
C LEU A 308 11.85 -22.37 13.03
N GLU A 309 11.38 -22.00 14.21
CA GLU A 309 12.12 -21.19 15.20
C GLU A 309 12.60 -19.84 14.62
N LEU A 310 11.79 -19.23 13.72
CA LEU A 310 12.10 -17.95 13.07
C LEU A 310 11.47 -16.74 13.75
N ASP A 311 10.66 -16.94 14.78
CA ASP A 311 9.80 -15.96 15.41
C ASP A 311 10.54 -14.68 15.86
N GLU A 312 11.69 -14.83 16.54
CA GLU A 312 12.49 -13.71 17.03
C GLU A 312 13.19 -12.91 15.93
N ARG A 313 13.31 -13.47 14.73
CA ARG A 313 13.95 -12.85 13.58
C ARG A 313 13.03 -12.60 12.39
N THR A 314 11.71 -12.55 12.61
CA THR A 314 10.73 -12.31 11.56
C THR A 314 9.81 -11.16 11.93
N LEU A 315 9.82 -10.12 11.10
CA LEU A 315 8.83 -9.04 11.12
C LEU A 315 7.63 -9.47 10.25
N ILE A 316 6.46 -9.62 10.87
CA ILE A 316 5.20 -9.91 10.18
C ILE A 316 4.35 -8.65 10.23
N ILE A 317 3.90 -8.17 9.07
CA ILE A 317 2.98 -7.04 8.93
C ILE A 317 1.73 -7.52 8.21
N PHE A 318 0.56 -7.19 8.76
CA PHE A 318 -0.74 -7.40 8.14
C PHE A 318 -1.42 -6.05 7.89
N THR A 319 -1.94 -5.83 6.68
CA THR A 319 -2.69 -4.61 6.31
C THR A 319 -3.67 -4.86 5.16
N SER A 320 -4.33 -3.82 4.66
CA SER A 320 -5.18 -3.82 3.45
C SER A 320 -4.71 -2.76 2.46
N ASP A 321 -5.01 -2.95 1.18
CA ASP A 321 -4.66 -1.99 0.13
C ASP A 321 -5.60 -0.79 0.04
N ASN A 322 -6.86 -0.91 0.42
CA ASN A 322 -7.85 0.16 0.55
C ASN A 322 -9.01 -0.26 1.46
N GLY A 323 -9.95 0.66 1.71
CA GLY A 323 -11.18 0.37 2.45
C GLY A 323 -12.09 -0.63 1.72
N PRO A 324 -13.21 -1.05 2.37
CA PRO A 324 -14.07 -2.13 1.90
C PRO A 324 -14.74 -1.79 0.58
N ALA A 325 -15.17 -2.83 -0.15
CA ALA A 325 -15.90 -2.68 -1.39
C ALA A 325 -17.12 -1.75 -1.21
N TYR A 326 -17.47 -1.00 -2.25
CA TYR A 326 -18.65 -0.14 -2.23
C TYR A 326 -19.92 -0.98 -2.28
N GLU A 327 -20.97 -0.42 -1.68
CA GLU A 327 -22.19 -1.12 -1.35
C GLU A 327 -22.82 -1.84 -2.53
N ARG A 328 -23.22 -3.11 -2.30
CA ARG A 328 -24.00 -3.98 -3.18
C ARG A 328 -23.40 -4.35 -4.53
N ILE A 329 -22.18 -3.91 -4.82
CA ILE A 329 -21.50 -4.43 -6.00
C ILE A 329 -21.07 -5.88 -5.74
N GLY A 330 -21.30 -6.77 -6.71
CA GLY A 330 -20.92 -8.19 -6.58
C GLY A 330 -21.54 -8.91 -5.40
N GLY A 331 -22.58 -8.35 -4.76
CA GLY A 331 -23.21 -8.87 -3.56
C GLY A 331 -22.59 -8.42 -2.24
N ALA A 332 -21.52 -7.59 -2.26
CA ALA A 332 -20.95 -7.05 -1.02
C ALA A 332 -21.95 -6.19 -0.24
N ASP A 333 -21.93 -6.32 1.09
CA ASP A 333 -22.76 -5.52 1.99
C ASP A 333 -21.92 -4.99 3.16
N SER A 334 -21.16 -3.93 2.85
CA SER A 334 -20.26 -3.30 3.83
C SER A 334 -21.03 -2.66 5.00
N ASP A 335 -22.30 -2.28 4.82
CA ASP A 335 -23.14 -1.74 5.89
C ASP A 335 -23.57 -2.85 6.84
N PHE A 336 -23.99 -4.00 6.32
CA PHE A 336 -24.35 -5.15 7.14
C PHE A 336 -23.23 -5.58 8.09
N PHE A 337 -21.98 -5.59 7.58
CA PHE A 337 -20.82 -5.96 8.38
C PHE A 337 -20.21 -4.79 9.16
N ASN A 338 -20.70 -3.56 8.97
CA ASN A 338 -20.05 -2.36 9.50
C ASN A 338 -18.54 -2.30 9.14
N SER A 339 -18.23 -2.65 7.89
CA SER A 339 -16.88 -2.86 7.40
C SER A 339 -15.97 -1.63 7.56
N SER A 340 -16.52 -0.43 7.50
CA SER A 340 -15.80 0.83 7.75
C SER A 340 -15.75 1.24 9.22
N ALA A 341 -16.31 0.49 10.17
CA ALA A 341 -16.42 0.83 11.60
C ALA A 341 -17.05 2.23 11.84
N GLY A 342 -18.09 2.57 11.07
CA GLY A 342 -18.77 3.87 11.13
C GLY A 342 -17.99 5.05 10.52
N LEU A 343 -16.87 4.82 9.88
CA LEU A 343 -16.15 5.84 9.10
C LEU A 343 -16.87 6.11 7.78
N ARG A 344 -16.89 7.35 7.33
CA ARG A 344 -17.50 7.75 6.06
C ARG A 344 -16.68 7.24 4.87
N GLY A 345 -17.37 6.83 3.82
CA GLY A 345 -16.79 6.42 2.56
C GLY A 345 -16.31 4.96 2.55
N ARG A 346 -15.91 4.51 1.37
CA ARG A 346 -15.50 3.15 1.04
C ARG A 346 -14.48 3.20 -0.10
N LYS A 347 -14.08 2.07 -0.63
CA LYS A 347 -13.26 1.97 -1.84
C LYS A 347 -13.68 3.01 -2.90
N ARG A 348 -12.73 3.64 -3.56
CA ARG A 348 -12.86 4.76 -4.52
C ARG A 348 -13.21 6.11 -3.90
N GLU A 349 -13.24 6.24 -2.58
CA GLU A 349 -13.50 7.49 -1.89
C GLU A 349 -12.35 7.84 -0.94
N VAL A 350 -11.90 9.10 -0.95
CA VAL A 350 -10.79 9.58 -0.11
C VAL A 350 -11.22 9.95 1.32
N TYR A 351 -12.48 9.71 1.69
CA TYR A 351 -12.93 9.78 3.08
C TYR A 351 -12.29 8.69 3.95
N GLU A 352 -12.37 8.83 5.26
CA GLU A 352 -11.70 7.92 6.21
C GLU A 352 -11.99 6.44 5.91
N GLY A 353 -13.25 6.06 5.65
CA GLY A 353 -13.63 4.67 5.37
C GLY A 353 -13.02 4.10 4.09
N GLY A 354 -12.66 4.94 3.12
CA GLY A 354 -12.02 4.48 1.87
C GLY A 354 -10.51 4.31 1.96
N ILE A 355 -9.86 4.99 2.90
CA ILE A 355 -8.38 4.99 3.01
C ILE A 355 -7.85 4.57 4.38
N ARG A 356 -8.63 4.60 5.46
CA ARG A 356 -8.18 4.11 6.77
C ARG A 356 -8.38 2.60 6.83
N VAL A 357 -7.28 1.88 7.04
CA VAL A 357 -7.23 0.42 7.00
C VAL A 357 -6.54 -0.14 8.25
N PRO A 358 -6.72 -1.42 8.60
CA PRO A 358 -5.98 -2.03 9.69
C PRO A 358 -4.48 -2.11 9.36
N LEU A 359 -3.64 -1.94 10.37
CA LEU A 359 -2.24 -2.34 10.37
C LEU A 359 -1.92 -3.03 11.68
N ILE A 360 -1.37 -4.24 11.57
CA ILE A 360 -0.85 -5.03 12.68
C ILE A 360 0.60 -5.39 12.35
N ALA A 361 1.51 -5.21 13.31
CA ALA A 361 2.90 -5.57 13.15
C ALA A 361 3.36 -6.40 14.35
N ARG A 362 3.95 -7.58 14.08
CA ARG A 362 4.53 -8.47 15.09
C ARG A 362 5.98 -8.75 14.76
N TRP A 363 6.84 -8.57 15.75
CA TRP A 363 8.23 -8.99 15.74
C TRP A 363 8.64 -9.31 17.18
N THR A 364 8.66 -10.56 17.51
CA THR A 364 8.89 -11.05 18.86
C THR A 364 10.17 -10.46 19.45
N LYS A 365 10.11 -9.99 20.70
CA LYS A 365 11.17 -9.25 21.44
C LYS A 365 11.54 -7.87 20.88
N THR A 366 11.06 -7.47 19.71
CA THR A 366 11.36 -6.15 19.13
C THR A 366 10.17 -5.21 19.23
N ILE A 367 8.97 -5.71 18.95
CA ILE A 367 7.71 -4.95 19.06
C ILE A 367 7.02 -5.34 20.38
N PRO A 368 6.63 -4.39 21.24
CA PRO A 368 5.90 -4.69 22.47
C PRO A 368 4.56 -5.38 22.20
N ALA A 369 4.37 -6.58 22.74
CA ALA A 369 3.16 -7.35 22.56
C ALA A 369 1.94 -6.65 23.18
N GLY A 370 0.78 -6.75 22.52
CA GLY A 370 -0.49 -6.16 22.96
C GLY A 370 -0.50 -4.64 22.96
N SER A 371 0.46 -4.00 22.28
CA SER A 371 0.56 -2.54 22.24
C SER A 371 -0.31 -1.92 21.14
N GLU A 372 -0.63 -0.63 21.31
CA GLU A 372 -1.42 0.14 20.38
C GLU A 372 -0.72 1.45 20.02
N SER A 373 -0.69 1.77 18.73
CA SER A 373 -0.22 3.07 18.26
C SER A 373 -1.37 3.93 17.76
N THR A 374 -1.46 5.15 18.27
CA THR A 374 -2.37 6.20 17.78
C THR A 374 -1.66 7.17 16.82
N ALA A 375 -0.38 6.97 16.55
CA ALA A 375 0.37 7.78 15.60
C ALA A 375 -0.19 7.60 14.19
N PRO A 376 -0.51 8.69 13.46
CA PRO A 376 -0.89 8.58 12.07
C PRO A 376 0.27 8.08 11.22
N ALA A 377 0.01 7.05 10.42
CA ALA A 377 0.96 6.44 9.51
C ALA A 377 0.26 6.03 8.21
N ALA A 378 1.01 5.81 7.14
CA ALA A 378 0.45 5.45 5.85
C ALA A 378 1.30 4.42 5.11
N CYS A 379 0.73 3.85 4.08
CA CYS A 379 1.31 2.77 3.29
C CYS A 379 2.69 3.11 2.71
N TRP A 380 2.92 4.37 2.33
CA TRP A 380 4.24 4.84 1.86
C TRP A 380 5.33 4.86 2.93
N ASP A 381 4.98 4.71 4.20
CA ASP A 381 5.93 4.60 5.31
C ASP A 381 6.55 3.20 5.41
N LEU A 382 5.89 2.21 4.82
CA LEU A 382 6.37 0.84 4.88
C LEU A 382 7.71 0.65 4.17
N LEU A 383 7.94 1.30 3.01
CA LEU A 383 9.24 1.17 2.33
C LEU A 383 10.42 1.59 3.22
N PRO A 384 10.49 2.82 3.77
CA PRO A 384 11.62 3.20 4.63
C PRO A 384 11.67 2.39 5.93
N THR A 385 10.53 1.94 6.46
CA THR A 385 10.45 1.07 7.64
C THR A 385 11.09 -0.30 7.38
N LEU A 386 10.77 -0.93 6.26
CA LEU A 386 11.36 -2.22 5.86
C LEU A 386 12.84 -2.07 5.53
N CYS A 387 13.24 -0.92 4.97
CA CYS A 387 14.65 -0.59 4.76
C CYS A 387 15.41 -0.49 6.09
N ASP A 388 14.88 0.23 7.10
CA ASP A 388 15.51 0.32 8.42
C ASP A 388 15.63 -1.06 9.07
N ALA A 389 14.54 -1.84 9.09
CA ALA A 389 14.55 -3.21 9.62
C ALA A 389 15.63 -4.08 8.97
N ALA A 390 15.89 -3.92 7.66
CA ALA A 390 16.88 -4.67 6.90
C ALA A 390 18.29 -4.06 6.93
N GLY A 391 18.49 -2.87 7.53
CA GLY A 391 19.75 -2.13 7.49
C GLY A 391 20.10 -1.64 6.07
N VAL A 392 19.09 -1.22 5.30
CA VAL A 392 19.22 -0.64 3.96
C VAL A 392 18.90 0.86 4.03
N THR A 393 19.65 1.68 3.32
CA THR A 393 19.30 3.10 3.20
C THR A 393 18.18 3.28 2.19
N PRO A 394 17.03 3.86 2.56
CA PRO A 394 15.96 4.13 1.60
C PRO A 394 16.37 5.21 0.59
N PRO A 395 15.75 5.27 -0.59
CA PRO A 395 15.99 6.34 -1.57
C PRO A 395 15.67 7.71 -0.98
N SER A 396 16.42 8.73 -1.42
CA SER A 396 16.07 10.12 -1.12
C SER A 396 14.85 10.57 -1.94
N GLY A 397 14.06 11.49 -1.39
CA GLY A 397 12.92 12.09 -2.10
C GLY A 397 11.64 11.25 -2.09
N ILE A 398 11.57 10.21 -1.27
CA ILE A 398 10.32 9.51 -0.97
C ILE A 398 9.50 10.29 0.07
N ASP A 399 8.18 10.06 0.10
CA ASP A 399 7.26 10.70 1.05
C ASP A 399 7.17 9.97 2.40
N GLY A 400 7.56 8.70 2.39
CA GLY A 400 7.52 7.83 3.55
C GLY A 400 8.54 8.20 4.64
N VAL A 401 8.17 7.92 5.88
CA VAL A 401 9.07 7.98 7.02
C VAL A 401 9.17 6.61 7.68
N ASP A 402 10.29 6.37 8.35
CA ASP A 402 10.53 5.15 9.10
C ASP A 402 9.62 5.05 10.34
N LEU A 403 8.87 3.95 10.45
CA LEU A 403 8.01 3.62 11.59
C LEU A 403 8.70 2.72 12.63
N MET A 404 9.95 2.26 12.40
CA MET A 404 10.63 1.38 13.36
C MET A 404 10.73 1.96 14.76
N PRO A 405 10.95 3.27 14.97
CA PRO A 405 10.89 3.84 16.31
C PRO A 405 9.53 3.61 17.00
N VAL A 406 8.40 3.85 16.27
CA VAL A 406 7.06 3.58 16.81
C VAL A 406 6.86 2.10 17.11
N LEU A 407 7.27 1.24 16.18
CA LEU A 407 7.16 -0.21 16.35
C LEU A 407 7.96 -0.70 17.57
N ARG A 408 9.05 -0.03 17.95
CA ARG A 408 9.81 -0.30 19.19
C ARG A 408 9.17 0.33 20.44
N GLY A 409 8.04 1.02 20.32
CA GLY A 409 7.37 1.72 21.42
C GLY A 409 7.94 3.11 21.71
N GLU A 410 8.76 3.66 20.84
CA GLU A 410 9.30 5.01 20.94
C GLU A 410 8.36 6.04 20.34
N PRO A 411 8.30 7.27 20.86
CA PRO A 411 7.46 8.32 20.26
C PRO A 411 8.04 8.75 18.90
N ILE A 412 7.20 8.85 17.88
CA ILE A 412 7.58 9.57 16.66
C ILE A 412 7.58 11.07 16.96
N ALA A 413 8.60 11.79 16.48
CA ALA A 413 8.65 13.26 16.45
C ALA A 413 7.63 13.85 15.42
N ALA A 414 6.51 13.18 15.16
CA ALA A 414 5.65 13.34 14.00
C ALA A 414 4.33 14.06 14.29
N SER A 415 4.25 14.94 15.29
CA SER A 415 3.04 15.75 15.53
C SER A 415 2.67 16.68 14.35
N ASP A 416 3.60 16.96 13.43
CA ASP A 416 3.43 17.94 12.35
C ASP A 416 3.43 17.29 10.95
N ARG A 417 3.23 16.00 10.87
CA ARG A 417 3.23 15.26 9.62
C ARG A 417 1.93 15.47 8.85
N ASN A 418 2.04 15.75 7.55
CA ASN A 418 0.90 15.89 6.64
C ASN A 418 0.83 14.70 5.69
N PHE A 419 -0.37 14.36 5.25
CA PHE A 419 -0.65 13.26 4.34
C PHE A 419 -1.46 13.77 3.16
N TYR A 420 -1.21 13.19 1.98
CA TYR A 420 -1.87 13.59 0.75
C TYR A 420 -2.37 12.39 -0.04
N TRP A 421 -3.57 12.51 -0.59
CA TRP A 421 -4.17 11.56 -1.52
C TRP A 421 -4.83 12.30 -2.67
N GLU A 422 -4.70 11.75 -3.87
CA GLU A 422 -5.46 12.17 -5.04
C GLU A 422 -5.94 10.96 -5.85
N LEU A 423 -7.08 11.10 -6.50
CA LEU A 423 -7.68 10.14 -7.38
C LEU A 423 -8.25 10.87 -8.60
N ALA A 424 -7.50 10.91 -9.71
CA ALA A 424 -7.84 11.69 -10.89
C ALA A 424 -9.17 11.28 -11.52
N ASN A 425 -9.39 9.97 -11.78
CA ASN A 425 -10.65 9.48 -12.33
C ASN A 425 -11.85 9.63 -11.38
N GLY A 426 -11.60 9.58 -10.07
CA GLY A 426 -12.61 9.88 -9.05
C GLY A 426 -12.80 11.37 -8.80
N LYS A 427 -11.97 12.23 -9.39
CA LYS A 427 -11.98 13.69 -9.20
C LYS A 427 -11.96 14.07 -7.71
N GLN A 428 -11.03 13.47 -6.96
CA GLN A 428 -10.96 13.64 -5.52
C GLN A 428 -9.55 13.96 -5.05
N GLN A 429 -9.48 14.78 -4.00
CA GLN A 429 -8.25 15.02 -3.21
C GLN A 429 -8.57 14.97 -1.73
N ALA A 430 -7.61 14.52 -0.94
CA ALA A 430 -7.64 14.65 0.50
C ALA A 430 -6.28 15.05 1.05
N VAL A 431 -6.30 15.85 2.13
CA VAL A 431 -5.13 16.22 2.92
C VAL A 431 -5.45 16.01 4.38
N ARG A 432 -4.55 15.34 5.11
CA ARG A 432 -4.62 15.31 6.57
C ARG A 432 -3.47 16.11 7.17
N MET A 433 -3.79 17.04 8.07
CA MET A 433 -2.86 17.87 8.85
C MET A 433 -3.18 17.73 10.33
N GLY A 434 -2.42 16.92 11.06
CA GLY A 434 -2.70 16.61 12.46
C GLY A 434 -4.12 16.07 12.66
N ARG A 435 -4.99 16.82 13.36
CA ARG A 435 -6.41 16.47 13.57
C ARG A 435 -7.34 16.86 12.42
N TRP A 436 -6.89 17.72 11.51
CA TRP A 436 -7.71 18.27 10.44
C TRP A 436 -7.60 17.41 9.18
N LYS A 437 -8.73 17.19 8.53
CA LYS A 437 -8.77 16.57 7.21
C LYS A 437 -9.60 17.41 6.26
N GLY A 438 -8.95 17.84 5.17
CA GLY A 438 -9.61 18.47 4.04
C GLY A 438 -9.91 17.44 2.97
N VAL A 439 -11.10 17.52 2.36
CA VAL A 439 -11.55 16.66 1.27
C VAL A 439 -12.13 17.51 0.16
N ARG A 440 -11.87 17.18 -1.08
CA ARG A 440 -12.57 17.69 -2.27
C ARG A 440 -13.04 16.52 -3.12
N THR A 441 -14.31 16.53 -3.50
CA THR A 441 -14.90 15.56 -4.42
C THR A 441 -15.49 16.28 -5.63
N ASP A 442 -15.79 15.56 -6.70
CA ASP A 442 -16.28 16.12 -7.96
C ASP A 442 -15.43 17.26 -8.53
N LEU A 443 -14.12 17.17 -8.30
CA LEU A 443 -13.15 18.21 -8.60
C LEU A 443 -13.03 18.43 -10.10
N THR A 444 -13.61 19.53 -10.59
CA THR A 444 -13.60 19.94 -12.00
C THR A 444 -12.77 21.16 -12.28
N THR A 445 -12.46 21.95 -11.23
CA THR A 445 -11.61 23.14 -11.28
C THR A 445 -10.73 23.20 -10.04
N ALA A 446 -9.57 23.85 -10.14
CA ALA A 446 -8.64 24.00 -9.01
C ALA A 446 -9.21 24.79 -7.82
N ASP A 447 -10.26 25.58 -8.06
CA ASP A 447 -10.88 26.45 -7.04
C ASP A 447 -12.09 25.79 -6.37
N GLN A 448 -12.38 24.52 -6.64
CA GLN A 448 -13.42 23.77 -5.94
C GLN A 448 -13.20 23.86 -4.43
N PRO A 449 -14.23 24.22 -3.63
CA PRO A 449 -14.08 24.40 -2.21
C PRO A 449 -13.72 23.12 -1.48
N TRP A 450 -12.93 23.24 -0.43
CA TRP A 450 -12.62 22.14 0.48
C TRP A 450 -13.75 21.93 1.49
N GLU A 451 -14.11 20.69 1.72
CA GLU A 451 -14.72 20.26 2.98
C GLU A 451 -13.61 20.16 4.03
N LEU A 452 -13.90 20.48 5.29
CA LEU A 452 -12.95 20.37 6.40
C LEU A 452 -13.59 19.65 7.58
N TYR A 453 -12.88 18.66 8.11
CA TYR A 453 -13.31 17.83 9.22
C TYR A 453 -12.27 17.81 10.34
N ASP A 454 -12.75 17.80 11.60
CA ASP A 454 -11.93 17.64 12.79
C ASP A 454 -11.98 16.17 13.24
N LEU A 455 -11.04 15.33 12.77
CA LEU A 455 -11.03 13.89 13.05
C LEU A 455 -10.92 13.53 14.53
N LYS A 456 -10.53 14.47 15.41
CA LYS A 456 -10.51 14.26 16.85
C LYS A 456 -11.92 14.27 17.45
N ALA A 457 -12.78 15.15 16.95
CA ALA A 457 -14.15 15.32 17.40
C ALA A 457 -15.16 14.52 16.54
N ASP A 458 -14.87 14.38 15.25
CA ASP A 458 -15.74 13.81 14.23
C ASP A 458 -14.92 12.93 13.27
N ARG A 459 -14.58 11.74 13.72
CA ARG A 459 -13.82 10.78 12.90
C ARG A 459 -14.60 10.23 11.69
N SER A 460 -15.94 10.43 11.70
CA SER A 460 -16.87 9.95 10.67
C SER A 460 -17.16 11.01 9.60
N GLU A 461 -16.52 12.18 9.66
CA GLU A 461 -16.59 13.22 8.64
C GLU A 461 -18.04 13.67 8.33
N THR A 462 -18.83 13.88 9.37
CA THR A 462 -20.25 14.24 9.28
C THR A 462 -20.51 15.74 9.30
N ALA A 463 -19.62 16.52 9.92
CA ALA A 463 -19.77 17.95 10.15
C ALA A 463 -18.67 18.73 9.42
N ASN A 464 -19.01 19.32 8.25
CA ASN A 464 -18.09 20.19 7.53
C ASN A 464 -17.94 21.54 8.27
N VAL A 465 -16.74 21.82 8.77
CA VAL A 465 -16.40 23.04 9.53
C VAL A 465 -15.52 24.02 8.73
N ALA A 466 -15.42 23.87 7.42
CA ALA A 466 -14.56 24.71 6.56
C ALA A 466 -14.82 26.21 6.71
N ALA A 467 -16.08 26.62 6.80
CA ALA A 467 -16.47 28.02 6.97
C ALA A 467 -16.02 28.62 8.33
N GLN A 468 -15.77 27.77 9.34
CA GLN A 468 -15.37 28.19 10.69
C GLN A 468 -13.84 28.29 10.82
N HIS A 469 -13.08 27.64 9.89
CA HIS A 469 -11.63 27.54 9.93
C HIS A 469 -10.96 27.85 8.58
N PRO A 470 -11.21 29.04 7.98
CA PRO A 470 -10.66 29.39 6.66
C PRO A 470 -9.13 29.39 6.63
N GLU A 471 -8.46 29.67 7.75
CA GLU A 471 -7.00 29.63 7.87
C GLU A 471 -6.43 28.19 7.78
N ILE A 472 -7.18 27.19 8.24
CA ILE A 472 -6.80 25.77 8.09
C ILE A 472 -7.03 25.33 6.65
N VAL A 473 -8.17 25.69 6.05
CA VAL A 473 -8.47 25.43 4.64
C VAL A 473 -7.36 25.98 3.74
N ALA A 474 -6.90 27.23 3.99
CA ALA A 474 -5.81 27.84 3.22
C ALA A 474 -4.46 27.10 3.38
N LYS A 475 -4.18 26.51 4.56
CA LYS A 475 -2.98 25.66 4.75
C LYS A 475 -3.10 24.35 3.97
N ILE A 476 -4.26 23.70 4.04
CA ILE A 476 -4.57 22.46 3.33
C ILE A 476 -4.44 22.67 1.82
N ASP A 477 -5.05 23.72 1.27
CA ASP A 477 -4.97 24.02 -0.18
C ASP A 477 -3.54 24.25 -0.63
N ARG A 478 -2.74 25.01 0.14
CA ARG A 478 -1.33 25.23 -0.17
C ARG A 478 -0.53 23.93 -0.17
N TYR A 479 -0.75 23.07 0.81
CA TYR A 479 -0.08 21.78 0.89
C TYR A 479 -0.50 20.86 -0.26
N ALA A 480 -1.79 20.80 -0.58
CA ALA A 480 -2.31 20.01 -1.69
C ALA A 480 -1.68 20.42 -3.03
N ARG A 481 -1.56 21.73 -3.31
CA ARG A 481 -0.89 22.24 -4.52
C ARG A 481 0.59 21.90 -4.55
N ALA A 482 1.27 21.89 -3.42
CA ALA A 482 2.69 21.53 -3.34
C ALA A 482 2.95 20.03 -3.44
N SER A 483 1.95 19.20 -3.11
CA SER A 483 2.04 17.74 -3.11
C SER A 483 1.59 17.11 -4.43
N HIS A 484 1.04 17.89 -5.37
CA HIS A 484 0.63 17.43 -6.68
C HIS A 484 1.75 17.65 -7.69
N VAL A 485 2.04 16.65 -8.50
CA VAL A 485 2.92 16.71 -9.66
C VAL A 485 2.14 16.22 -10.88
N ASP A 486 2.15 17.01 -11.97
CA ASP A 486 1.48 16.66 -13.22
C ASP A 486 1.90 15.27 -13.71
N SER A 487 0.95 14.50 -14.17
CA SER A 487 1.20 13.17 -14.72
C SER A 487 0.63 13.06 -16.12
N ARG A 488 1.50 12.73 -17.07
CA ARG A 488 1.09 12.48 -18.45
C ARG A 488 0.19 11.23 -18.55
N GLU A 489 0.47 10.21 -17.77
CA GLU A 489 -0.21 8.92 -17.78
C GLU A 489 -1.52 8.94 -16.99
N TYR A 490 -1.59 9.79 -15.98
CA TYR A 490 -2.75 9.97 -15.10
C TYR A 490 -3.10 11.47 -14.96
N PRO A 491 -3.46 12.13 -16.07
CA PRO A 491 -3.74 13.57 -16.04
C PRO A 491 -4.92 13.86 -15.11
N PHE A 492 -4.77 14.91 -14.30
CA PHE A 492 -5.82 15.43 -13.44
C PHE A 492 -6.13 16.87 -13.84
N ALA A 493 -6.83 17.02 -14.96
CA ALA A 493 -7.03 18.28 -15.68
C ALA A 493 -7.57 19.44 -14.82
N ALA A 494 -8.19 19.15 -13.68
CA ALA A 494 -8.68 20.17 -12.75
C ALA A 494 -7.55 20.88 -11.97
N ILE A 495 -6.40 20.22 -11.79
CA ILE A 495 -5.30 20.69 -10.93
C ILE A 495 -3.93 20.66 -11.59
N ASP A 496 -3.77 19.96 -12.72
CA ASP A 496 -2.53 19.99 -13.52
C ASP A 496 -2.19 21.43 -13.93
N SER A 497 -0.91 21.73 -13.99
CA SER A 497 -0.40 23.00 -14.51
C SER A 497 -0.79 23.15 -15.99
N ARG A 498 -1.31 24.32 -16.38
CA ARG A 498 -1.71 24.62 -17.76
C ARG A 498 -0.55 25.25 -18.54
#